data_716b9f77dd5753839cce55d02a4e8d2b
#
_entry.id   716b9f77dd5753839cce55d02a4e8d2b
#
_cell.length_a   1.000
_cell.length_b   1.000
_cell.length_c   1.000
_cell.angle_alpha   90.00
_cell.angle_beta   90.00
_cell.angle_gamma   90.00
#
_symmetry.space_group_name_H-M   'P 1'
#
loop_
_entity.id
_entity.type
_entity.pdbx_description
1 polymer ?
#
loop_
_entity_poly.entity_id
_entity_poly.type
_entity_poly.pdbx_seq_one_letter_code
_entity_poly.pdbx_strand_id
1 'polypeptide(L)'
;MNVAPPFSTEDDEMRPLGSSARNRWSVSETRANLVRQPAPPRPITVQADGKVITLDLARTAIIIVDMQNDFCHPDGWLGHLGVDVAPARTPIAPLQSLLPALRSHDVPVIWVNWGNRPDRLNLSPALLHVYKPSGAGVGLGDTLPRSGAKVLERGSWSAAIVDELAPDPTDVHVAKYRMSGFQDTELDSILRNLGVTTLMFAGVNADQCVLCTLQDANFRGFDCLLLEDCAATTSPDYCLAATIYNVRQCFGFVVRSQAIAAELAGHEGPAPGKAGS
;
A
#
# COMPACT_ATOMS: atom_id res chain seq x y z
N MET A 1 -53.54 -10.87 -13.58
CA MET A 1 -52.26 -10.17 -13.39
C MET A 1 -52.29 -9.49 -12.02
N ASN A 2 -51.60 -10.06 -11.03
CA ASN A 2 -51.48 -9.39 -9.73
C ASN A 2 -50.52 -8.22 -9.88
N VAL A 3 -51.08 -7.00 -9.91
CA VAL A 3 -50.28 -5.78 -9.78
C VAL A 3 -49.82 -5.73 -8.35
N ALA A 4 -48.50 -5.74 -8.12
CA ALA A 4 -47.94 -5.54 -6.81
C ALA A 4 -48.48 -4.21 -6.22
N PRO A 5 -48.82 -4.16 -4.92
CA PRO A 5 -49.33 -2.93 -4.30
C PRO A 5 -48.31 -1.83 -4.46
N PRO A 6 -48.74 -0.55 -4.59
CA PRO A 6 -47.84 0.58 -4.63
C PRO A 6 -47.02 0.57 -3.33
N PHE A 7 -45.69 0.71 -3.47
CA PHE A 7 -44.78 0.77 -2.31
C PHE A 7 -45.24 1.85 -1.33
N SER A 8 -45.50 1.46 -0.08
CA SER A 8 -45.76 2.40 1.02
C SER A 8 -44.48 3.19 1.29
N THR A 9 -44.54 4.51 1.29
CA THR A 9 -43.38 5.39 1.50
C THR A 9 -43.28 5.86 2.97
N GLU A 10 -44.13 5.38 3.83
CA GLU A 10 -44.18 5.77 5.25
C GLU A 10 -43.43 4.71 6.08
N ASP A 11 -42.48 5.18 6.91
CA ASP A 11 -41.73 4.46 7.96
C ASP A 11 -40.75 3.34 7.54
N ASP A 12 -40.16 3.43 6.38
CA ASP A 12 -39.11 2.50 5.96
C ASP A 12 -37.72 2.98 6.43
N GLU A 13 -37.26 2.46 7.58
CA GLU A 13 -36.00 2.86 8.22
C GLU A 13 -34.81 2.60 7.31
N MET A 14 -34.10 3.69 6.95
CA MET A 14 -32.91 3.64 6.10
C MET A 14 -31.68 3.19 6.90
N ARG A 15 -31.02 2.13 6.45
CA ARG A 15 -29.82 1.56 7.08
C ARG A 15 -28.59 1.73 6.18
N PRO A 16 -27.38 1.94 6.78
CA PRO A 16 -26.16 2.04 5.99
C PRO A 16 -25.78 0.70 5.34
N LEU A 17 -25.36 0.74 4.08
CA LEU A 17 -24.86 -0.41 3.32
C LEU A 17 -23.53 -0.06 2.67
N GLY A 18 -22.46 -0.74 3.07
CA GLY A 18 -21.10 -0.59 2.56
C GLY A 18 -20.06 -1.05 3.59
N SER A 19 -18.93 -1.57 3.09
CA SER A 19 -17.81 -2.06 3.91
C SER A 19 -16.91 -0.93 4.43
N SER A 20 -17.08 0.31 3.94
CA SER A 20 -16.31 1.48 4.34
C SER A 20 -17.26 2.64 4.67
N ALA A 21 -17.00 3.34 5.78
CA ALA A 21 -17.70 4.56 6.10
C ALA A 21 -17.52 5.67 5.04
N ARG A 22 -16.43 5.58 4.26
CA ARG A 22 -16.10 6.53 3.19
C ARG A 22 -16.88 6.29 1.89
N ASN A 23 -17.48 5.08 1.72
CA ASN A 23 -18.23 4.72 0.53
C ASN A 23 -19.39 3.78 0.90
N ARG A 24 -20.53 4.37 1.28
CA ARG A 24 -21.73 3.62 1.67
C ARG A 24 -22.97 4.27 1.12
N TRP A 25 -23.99 3.46 0.91
CA TRP A 25 -25.35 3.87 0.61
C TRP A 25 -26.19 3.87 1.88
N SER A 26 -27.43 4.34 1.77
CA SER A 26 -28.48 4.05 2.74
C SER A 26 -29.60 3.32 2.02
N VAL A 27 -30.03 2.20 2.59
CA VAL A 27 -31.03 1.33 1.97
C VAL A 27 -32.12 0.96 2.96
N SER A 28 -33.31 0.66 2.43
CA SER A 28 -34.41 0.07 3.13
C SER A 28 -35.00 -1.06 2.28
N GLU A 29 -36.13 -1.64 2.68
CA GLU A 29 -36.79 -2.69 1.92
C GLU A 29 -37.29 -2.20 0.56
N THR A 30 -37.70 -0.93 0.47
CA THR A 30 -38.28 -0.35 -0.76
C THR A 30 -37.47 0.74 -1.42
N ARG A 31 -36.41 1.25 -0.76
CA ARG A 31 -35.63 2.42 -1.21
C ARG A 31 -34.13 2.19 -1.13
N ALA A 32 -33.40 2.77 -2.07
CA ALA A 32 -31.95 2.89 -2.01
C ALA A 32 -31.52 4.34 -2.32
N ASN A 33 -30.80 4.95 -1.39
CA ASN A 33 -30.18 6.24 -1.59
C ASN A 33 -28.70 6.04 -1.92
N LEU A 34 -28.33 6.34 -3.15
CA LEU A 34 -26.97 6.15 -3.69
C LEU A 34 -26.06 7.37 -3.46
N VAL A 35 -26.59 8.44 -2.85
CA VAL A 35 -25.81 9.66 -2.57
C VAL A 35 -24.79 9.35 -1.49
N ARG A 36 -23.51 9.51 -1.84
CA ARG A 36 -22.40 9.40 -0.89
C ARG A 36 -22.11 10.75 -0.29
N GLN A 37 -22.02 10.79 1.04
CA GLN A 37 -21.58 11.99 1.75
C GLN A 37 -20.03 11.97 1.78
N PRO A 38 -19.33 12.83 1.01
CA PRO A 38 -17.88 12.89 1.09
C PRO A 38 -17.46 13.37 2.48
N ALA A 39 -16.41 12.73 3.03
CA ALA A 39 -15.81 13.27 4.26
C ALA A 39 -15.33 14.71 4.04
N PRO A 40 -15.48 15.59 5.05
CA PRO A 40 -14.91 16.94 4.99
C PRO A 40 -13.40 16.86 4.67
N PRO A 41 -12.88 17.76 3.82
CA PRO A 41 -11.45 17.82 3.55
C PRO A 41 -10.64 18.06 4.84
N ARG A 42 -9.49 17.41 4.94
CA ARG A 42 -8.49 17.60 6.02
C ARG A 42 -7.16 17.98 5.39
N PRO A 43 -7.00 19.25 4.96
CA PRO A 43 -5.81 19.67 4.25
C PRO A 43 -4.59 19.76 5.19
N ILE A 44 -3.45 19.27 4.72
CA ILE A 44 -2.12 19.55 5.28
C ILE A 44 -1.23 20.10 4.18
N THR A 45 -0.28 20.98 4.55
CA THR A 45 0.63 21.62 3.60
C THR A 45 2.06 21.23 3.91
N VAL A 46 2.74 20.60 2.97
CA VAL A 46 4.08 20.05 3.16
C VAL A 46 5.05 20.54 2.09
N GLN A 47 6.34 20.59 2.46
CA GLN A 47 7.42 20.85 1.54
C GLN A 47 7.77 19.58 0.78
N ALA A 48 7.56 19.60 -0.53
CA ALA A 48 8.09 18.60 -1.47
C ALA A 48 9.37 19.11 -2.13
N ASP A 49 10.09 18.24 -2.82
CA ASP A 49 11.25 18.64 -3.61
C ASP A 49 10.82 19.61 -4.73
N GLY A 50 11.31 20.83 -4.65
CA GLY A 50 11.04 21.90 -5.60
C GLY A 50 9.66 22.56 -5.51
N LYS A 51 8.76 22.15 -4.60
CA LYS A 51 7.41 22.75 -4.51
C LYS A 51 6.79 22.56 -3.12
N VAL A 52 5.98 23.52 -2.70
CA VAL A 52 5.02 23.33 -1.57
C VAL A 52 3.74 22.73 -2.11
N ILE A 53 3.23 21.68 -1.49
CA ILE A 53 2.00 21.00 -1.88
C ILE A 53 1.02 20.95 -0.72
N THR A 54 -0.26 21.02 -1.02
CA THR A 54 -1.35 20.77 -0.06
C THR A 54 -2.09 19.51 -0.48
N LEU A 55 -2.26 18.57 0.43
CA LEU A 55 -2.98 17.32 0.21
C LEU A 55 -4.11 17.14 1.21
N ASP A 56 -5.11 16.34 0.84
CA ASP A 56 -6.26 16.04 1.70
C ASP A 56 -6.10 14.68 2.38
N LEU A 57 -5.84 14.66 3.69
CA LEU A 57 -5.72 13.43 4.49
C LEU A 57 -6.97 12.54 4.41
N ALA A 58 -8.15 13.14 4.25
CA ALA A 58 -9.39 12.38 4.14
C ALA A 58 -9.44 11.50 2.87
N ARG A 59 -8.60 11.80 1.87
CA ARG A 59 -8.52 11.10 0.58
C ARG A 59 -7.14 10.54 0.28
N THR A 60 -6.30 10.44 1.31
CA THR A 60 -4.91 9.94 1.20
C THR A 60 -4.79 8.56 1.82
N ALA A 61 -3.92 7.71 1.27
CA ALA A 61 -3.46 6.45 1.86
C ALA A 61 -1.94 6.32 1.70
N ILE A 62 -1.30 5.49 2.54
CA ILE A 62 0.07 5.06 2.34
C ILE A 62 0.12 3.63 1.79
N ILE A 63 0.94 3.42 0.77
CA ILE A 63 1.25 2.12 0.17
C ILE A 63 2.68 1.74 0.58
N ILE A 64 2.81 0.65 1.32
CA ILE A 64 4.12 0.12 1.75
C ILE A 64 4.37 -1.17 1.00
N VAL A 65 5.42 -1.17 0.18
CA VAL A 65 5.71 -2.25 -0.75
C VAL A 65 6.84 -3.11 -0.22
N ASP A 66 6.61 -4.42 -0.15
CA ASP A 66 7.60 -5.48 0.02
C ASP A 66 8.59 -5.31 1.20
N MET A 67 8.18 -4.69 2.31
CA MET A 67 9.00 -4.63 3.53
C MET A 67 9.00 -5.99 4.26
N GLN A 68 9.43 -7.03 3.54
CA GLN A 68 9.35 -8.45 3.93
C GLN A 68 10.74 -9.02 4.26
N ASN A 69 10.76 -10.15 5.01
CA ASN A 69 11.99 -10.79 5.44
C ASN A 69 12.89 -11.16 4.25
N ASP A 70 12.34 -11.64 3.14
CA ASP A 70 13.14 -12.02 1.98
C ASP A 70 13.88 -10.86 1.32
N PHE A 71 13.40 -9.64 1.46
CA PHE A 71 14.05 -8.44 0.94
C PHE A 71 14.89 -7.69 1.97
N CYS A 72 14.48 -7.74 3.24
CA CYS A 72 15.04 -6.87 4.28
C CYS A 72 15.78 -7.62 5.40
N HIS A 73 15.63 -8.93 5.55
CA HIS A 73 16.29 -9.68 6.62
C HIS A 73 17.57 -10.37 6.10
N PRO A 74 18.69 -10.34 6.86
CA PRO A 74 19.95 -10.99 6.44
C PRO A 74 19.81 -12.49 6.18
N ASP A 75 18.90 -13.17 6.86
CA ASP A 75 18.59 -14.59 6.67
C ASP A 75 17.50 -14.84 5.62
N GLY A 76 16.96 -13.78 5.00
CA GLY A 76 16.02 -13.84 3.90
C GLY A 76 16.67 -14.20 2.56
N TRP A 77 15.87 -14.20 1.52
CA TRP A 77 16.30 -14.64 0.19
C TRP A 77 17.44 -13.79 -0.40
N LEU A 78 17.34 -12.44 -0.35
CA LEU A 78 18.41 -11.59 -0.87
C LEU A 78 19.72 -11.77 -0.09
N GLY A 79 19.64 -11.88 1.25
CA GLY A 79 20.81 -12.21 2.08
C GLY A 79 21.41 -13.57 1.74
N HIS A 80 20.58 -14.59 1.48
CA HIS A 80 21.02 -15.91 1.01
C HIS A 80 21.76 -15.83 -0.33
N LEU A 81 21.36 -14.93 -1.22
CA LEU A 81 22.02 -14.68 -2.50
C LEU A 81 23.31 -13.85 -2.38
N GLY A 82 23.69 -13.44 -1.17
CA GLY A 82 24.88 -12.63 -0.91
C GLY A 82 24.68 -11.13 -1.17
N VAL A 83 23.43 -10.66 -1.30
CA VAL A 83 23.11 -9.23 -1.43
C VAL A 83 23.19 -8.59 -0.06
N ASP A 84 23.84 -7.44 0.04
CA ASP A 84 23.75 -6.59 1.24
C ASP A 84 22.35 -6.00 1.36
N VAL A 85 21.61 -6.43 2.38
CA VAL A 85 20.24 -5.95 2.65
C VAL A 85 20.19 -4.71 3.53
N ALA A 86 21.31 -4.21 4.03
CA ALA A 86 21.35 -3.02 4.88
C ALA A 86 20.67 -1.80 4.23
N PRO A 87 20.86 -1.49 2.95
CA PRO A 87 20.12 -0.42 2.28
C PRO A 87 18.60 -0.61 2.33
N ALA A 88 18.10 -1.83 2.10
CA ALA A 88 16.67 -2.15 2.13
C ALA A 88 16.03 -1.99 3.53
N ARG A 89 16.82 -1.88 4.57
CA ARG A 89 16.37 -1.67 5.96
C ARG A 89 16.26 -0.20 6.35
N THR A 90 16.83 0.71 5.57
CA THR A 90 16.81 2.15 5.90
C THR A 90 15.39 2.74 6.02
N PRO A 91 14.35 2.25 5.31
CA PRO A 91 12.97 2.72 5.50
C PRO A 91 12.33 2.36 6.84
N ILE A 92 12.87 1.40 7.60
CA ILE A 92 12.24 0.88 8.82
C ILE A 92 12.05 2.00 9.86
N ALA A 93 13.11 2.71 10.22
CA ALA A 93 13.05 3.72 11.27
C ALA A 93 12.11 4.91 10.93
N PRO A 94 12.14 5.51 9.72
CA PRO A 94 11.20 6.55 9.37
C PRO A 94 9.75 6.04 9.29
N LEU A 95 9.51 4.80 8.83
CA LEU A 95 8.18 4.19 8.85
C LEU A 95 7.67 3.95 10.27
N GLN A 96 8.52 3.45 11.18
CA GLN A 96 8.15 3.30 12.61
C GLN A 96 7.68 4.61 13.22
N SER A 97 8.29 5.72 12.82
CA SER A 97 7.90 7.05 13.32
C SER A 97 6.62 7.58 12.67
N LEU A 98 6.43 7.34 11.37
CA LEU A 98 5.32 7.90 10.60
C LEU A 98 4.00 7.14 10.77
N LEU A 99 4.03 5.80 10.80
CA LEU A 99 2.82 4.97 10.75
C LEU A 99 1.86 5.21 11.91
N PRO A 100 2.30 5.36 13.18
CA PRO A 100 1.40 5.69 14.28
C PRO A 100 0.67 7.02 14.08
N ALA A 101 1.36 8.04 13.55
CA ALA A 101 0.77 9.34 13.26
C ALA A 101 -0.27 9.26 12.13
N LEU A 102 -0.02 8.50 11.07
CA LEU A 102 -0.98 8.29 9.99
C LEU A 102 -2.23 7.57 10.49
N ARG A 103 -2.07 6.51 11.29
CA ARG A 103 -3.19 5.74 11.86
C ARG A 103 -4.04 6.61 12.80
N SER A 104 -3.42 7.43 13.66
CA SER A 104 -4.15 8.33 14.55
C SER A 104 -4.96 9.40 13.81
N HIS A 105 -4.64 9.64 12.53
CA HIS A 105 -5.36 10.54 11.63
C HIS A 105 -6.26 9.79 10.63
N ASP A 106 -6.62 8.52 10.88
CA ASP A 106 -7.44 7.69 9.99
C ASP A 106 -6.94 7.65 8.52
N VAL A 107 -5.63 7.77 8.31
CA VAL A 107 -5.03 7.56 6.99
C VAL A 107 -4.80 6.06 6.81
N PRO A 108 -5.43 5.41 5.82
CA PRO A 108 -5.27 3.98 5.60
C PRO A 108 -3.82 3.60 5.33
N VAL A 109 -3.33 2.57 6.05
CA VAL A 109 -2.04 1.93 5.81
C VAL A 109 -2.29 0.65 5.02
N ILE A 110 -1.66 0.54 3.85
CA ILE A 110 -1.85 -0.58 2.93
C ILE A 110 -0.50 -1.25 2.67
N TRP A 111 -0.36 -2.48 3.12
CA TRP A 111 0.78 -3.34 2.87
C TRP A 111 0.59 -4.09 1.56
N VAL A 112 1.43 -3.84 0.58
CA VAL A 112 1.40 -4.49 -0.73
C VAL A 112 2.61 -5.39 -0.83
N ASN A 113 2.43 -6.66 -0.47
CA ASN A 113 3.50 -7.59 -0.25
C ASN A 113 3.50 -8.72 -1.28
N TRP A 114 4.68 -9.17 -1.66
CA TRP A 114 4.80 -10.33 -2.52
C TRP A 114 4.31 -11.60 -1.82
N GLY A 115 3.48 -12.39 -2.51
CA GLY A 115 2.90 -13.61 -1.97
C GLY A 115 2.58 -14.63 -3.05
N ASN A 116 3.56 -15.49 -3.38
CA ASN A 116 3.36 -16.59 -4.33
C ASN A 116 2.32 -17.58 -3.82
N ARG A 117 1.59 -18.20 -4.75
CA ARG A 117 0.82 -19.41 -4.44
C ARG A 117 1.77 -20.59 -4.15
N PRO A 118 1.40 -21.51 -3.24
CA PRO A 118 2.22 -22.72 -2.98
C PRO A 118 2.43 -23.60 -4.23
N ASP A 119 1.43 -23.66 -5.13
CA ASP A 119 1.51 -24.39 -6.39
C ASP A 119 2.26 -23.64 -7.50
N ARG A 120 2.60 -22.37 -7.27
CA ARG A 120 3.31 -21.47 -8.21
C ARG A 120 2.62 -21.26 -9.56
N LEU A 121 1.35 -21.62 -9.72
CA LEU A 121 0.60 -21.48 -10.97
C LEU A 121 0.38 -20.02 -11.39
N ASN A 122 0.60 -19.06 -10.49
CA ASN A 122 0.57 -17.62 -10.78
C ASN A 122 1.92 -17.05 -11.25
N LEU A 123 2.98 -17.87 -11.33
CA LEU A 123 4.33 -17.45 -11.76
C LEU A 123 4.61 -17.94 -13.16
N SER A 124 4.78 -17.01 -14.11
CA SER A 124 5.17 -17.37 -15.48
C SER A 124 6.64 -17.78 -15.56
N PRO A 125 7.04 -18.57 -16.58
CA PRO A 125 8.46 -18.88 -16.82
C PRO A 125 9.33 -17.64 -16.94
N ALA A 126 8.82 -16.56 -17.56
CA ALA A 126 9.57 -15.30 -17.69
C ALA A 126 9.86 -14.69 -16.31
N LEU A 127 8.88 -14.69 -15.39
CA LEU A 127 9.08 -14.17 -14.04
C LEU A 127 10.06 -15.06 -13.25
N LEU A 128 9.92 -16.38 -13.32
CA LEU A 128 10.85 -17.31 -12.68
C LEU A 128 12.28 -17.14 -13.20
N HIS A 129 12.43 -16.94 -14.51
CA HIS A 129 13.75 -16.75 -15.15
C HIS A 129 14.48 -15.49 -14.64
N VAL A 130 13.78 -14.38 -14.43
CA VAL A 130 14.38 -13.13 -13.90
C VAL A 130 15.15 -13.38 -12.61
N TYR A 131 14.59 -14.20 -11.73
CA TYR A 131 15.16 -14.49 -10.40
C TYR A 131 15.94 -15.81 -10.33
N LYS A 132 16.02 -16.55 -11.43
CA LYS A 132 16.72 -17.84 -11.54
C LYS A 132 17.19 -18.08 -12.99
N PRO A 133 18.07 -17.21 -13.55
CA PRO A 133 18.35 -17.18 -14.98
C PRO A 133 19.03 -18.43 -15.50
N SER A 134 19.76 -19.15 -14.66
CA SER A 134 20.39 -20.44 -15.04
C SER A 134 19.49 -21.66 -14.78
N GLY A 135 18.31 -21.47 -14.17
CA GLY A 135 17.49 -22.57 -13.68
C GLY A 135 18.04 -23.27 -12.42
N ALA A 136 19.26 -22.89 -11.98
CA ALA A 136 19.90 -23.42 -10.77
C ALA A 136 19.84 -22.42 -9.61
N GLY A 137 20.06 -22.89 -8.37
CA GLY A 137 20.02 -22.05 -7.17
C GLY A 137 18.59 -21.87 -6.61
N VAL A 138 18.42 -20.89 -5.72
CA VAL A 138 17.17 -20.64 -4.98
C VAL A 138 16.45 -19.45 -5.60
N GLY A 139 15.24 -19.67 -6.11
CA GLY A 139 14.36 -18.67 -6.71
C GLY A 139 12.98 -18.67 -6.07
N LEU A 140 12.04 -17.95 -6.69
CA LEU A 140 10.66 -17.80 -6.19
C LEU A 140 10.00 -19.15 -5.89
N GLY A 141 9.48 -19.31 -4.67
CA GLY A 141 8.81 -20.52 -4.19
C GLY A 141 9.73 -21.69 -3.86
N ASP A 142 11.04 -21.55 -4.04
CA ASP A 142 12.01 -22.59 -3.61
C ASP A 142 12.23 -22.48 -2.08
N THR A 143 12.79 -23.56 -1.51
CA THR A 143 13.09 -23.60 -0.07
C THR A 143 14.42 -22.93 0.21
N LEU A 144 14.48 -21.99 1.13
CA LEU A 144 15.72 -21.44 1.66
C LEU A 144 16.45 -22.51 2.49
N PRO A 145 17.71 -22.83 2.16
CA PRO A 145 18.42 -23.93 2.84
C PRO A 145 18.60 -23.72 4.35
N ARG A 146 18.76 -22.46 4.78
CA ARG A 146 19.03 -22.11 6.17
C ARG A 146 17.80 -22.13 7.06
N SER A 147 16.69 -21.53 6.60
CA SER A 147 15.48 -21.38 7.39
C SER A 147 14.40 -22.43 7.11
N GLY A 148 14.50 -23.15 5.99
CA GLY A 148 13.44 -24.04 5.51
C GLY A 148 12.20 -23.28 4.98
N ALA A 149 12.18 -21.94 5.04
CA ALA A 149 11.09 -21.13 4.56
C ALA A 149 11.01 -21.14 3.02
N LYS A 150 9.81 -20.90 2.49
CA LYS A 150 9.59 -20.83 1.03
C LYS A 150 9.71 -19.37 0.58
N VAL A 151 10.57 -19.13 -0.41
CA VAL A 151 10.84 -17.79 -0.95
C VAL A 151 9.55 -17.14 -1.42
N LEU A 152 9.18 -16.03 -0.76
CA LEU A 152 8.04 -15.19 -1.06
C LEU A 152 6.70 -15.95 -1.22
N GLU A 153 6.59 -17.13 -0.60
CA GLU A 153 5.34 -17.88 -0.57
C GLU A 153 4.41 -17.29 0.49
N ARG A 154 3.15 -17.07 0.13
CA ARG A 154 2.15 -16.53 1.04
C ARG A 154 2.05 -17.36 2.32
N GLY A 155 2.15 -16.70 3.47
CA GLY A 155 2.09 -17.34 4.80
C GLY A 155 3.41 -17.92 5.28
N SER A 156 4.49 -17.91 4.49
CA SER A 156 5.82 -18.27 4.96
C SER A 156 6.48 -17.12 5.75
N TRP A 157 7.44 -17.46 6.62
CA TRP A 157 8.28 -16.46 7.28
C TRP A 157 8.98 -15.54 6.26
N SER A 158 9.42 -16.08 5.15
CA SER A 158 10.03 -15.35 4.05
C SER A 158 9.18 -14.19 3.55
N ALA A 159 7.88 -14.42 3.41
CA ALA A 159 6.91 -13.42 2.93
C ALA A 159 6.33 -12.56 4.07
N ALA A 160 6.67 -12.80 5.34
CA ALA A 160 6.22 -11.97 6.43
C ALA A 160 6.88 -10.59 6.40
N ILE A 161 6.16 -9.57 6.86
CA ILE A 161 6.71 -8.23 7.10
C ILE A 161 7.78 -8.34 8.18
N VAL A 162 8.85 -7.55 8.07
CA VAL A 162 9.91 -7.53 9.10
C VAL A 162 9.32 -7.16 10.46
N ASP A 163 9.77 -7.84 11.51
CA ASP A 163 9.20 -7.73 12.86
C ASP A 163 9.21 -6.30 13.42
N GLU A 164 10.16 -5.48 12.99
CA GLU A 164 10.29 -4.08 13.42
C GLU A 164 9.15 -3.19 12.93
N LEU A 165 8.42 -3.60 11.88
CA LEU A 165 7.31 -2.85 11.29
C LEU A 165 5.97 -3.51 11.68
N ALA A 166 5.70 -3.68 12.97
CA ALA A 166 4.48 -4.33 13.44
C ALA A 166 3.21 -3.79 12.76
N PRO A 167 2.55 -4.57 11.85
CA PRO A 167 1.29 -4.16 11.27
C PRO A 167 0.19 -4.05 12.33
N ASP A 168 -0.71 -3.09 12.16
CA ASP A 168 -1.88 -2.94 13.01
C ASP A 168 -3.04 -3.81 12.46
N PRO A 169 -3.92 -4.36 13.29
CA PRO A 169 -5.10 -5.11 12.83
C PRO A 169 -6.04 -4.33 11.90
N THR A 170 -5.97 -3.01 11.90
CA THR A 170 -6.76 -2.12 11.02
C THR A 170 -6.09 -1.88 9.66
N ASP A 171 -4.83 -2.27 9.51
CA ASP A 171 -4.10 -2.12 8.25
C ASP A 171 -4.68 -3.05 7.17
N VAL A 172 -4.58 -2.63 5.93
CA VAL A 172 -5.01 -3.41 4.77
C VAL A 172 -3.83 -4.19 4.20
N HIS A 173 -4.04 -5.46 3.87
CA HIS A 173 -3.02 -6.32 3.28
C HIS A 173 -3.45 -6.75 1.87
N VAL A 174 -2.57 -6.51 0.89
CA VAL A 174 -2.74 -6.90 -0.51
C VAL A 174 -1.57 -7.78 -0.92
N ALA A 175 -1.85 -8.99 -1.38
CA ALA A 175 -0.83 -9.87 -1.93
C ALA A 175 -0.65 -9.63 -3.43
N LYS A 176 0.60 -9.44 -3.85
CA LYS A 176 0.98 -9.32 -5.26
C LYS A 176 1.96 -10.42 -5.67
N TYR A 177 2.10 -10.65 -6.96
CA TYR A 177 3.08 -11.55 -7.57
C TYR A 177 3.57 -11.01 -8.93
N ARG A 178 3.49 -9.70 -9.08
CA ARG A 178 4.07 -8.89 -10.16
C ARG A 178 4.85 -7.75 -9.54
N MET A 179 5.64 -7.04 -10.33
CA MET A 179 6.35 -5.84 -9.86
C MET A 179 5.37 -4.80 -9.36
N SER A 180 4.33 -4.48 -10.15
CA SER A 180 3.28 -3.57 -9.73
C SER A 180 2.27 -4.25 -8.80
N GLY A 181 1.90 -3.54 -7.75
CA GLY A 181 0.82 -3.90 -6.84
C GLY A 181 -0.58 -3.79 -7.43
N PHE A 182 -0.74 -3.18 -8.61
CA PHE A 182 -2.04 -3.08 -9.29
C PHE A 182 -2.32 -4.25 -10.23
N GLN A 183 -1.30 -5.01 -10.63
CA GLN A 183 -1.48 -6.07 -11.60
C GLN A 183 -1.96 -7.36 -10.92
N ASP A 184 -3.12 -7.83 -11.34
CA ASP A 184 -3.75 -9.07 -10.85
C ASP A 184 -4.03 -9.07 -9.34
N THR A 185 -4.39 -7.90 -8.77
CA THR A 185 -4.69 -7.73 -7.34
C THR A 185 -5.99 -6.96 -7.11
N GLU A 186 -6.45 -6.94 -5.86
CA GLU A 186 -7.60 -6.16 -5.41
C GLU A 186 -7.29 -4.69 -5.07
N LEU A 187 -6.06 -4.21 -5.22
CA LEU A 187 -5.62 -2.89 -4.76
C LEU A 187 -6.46 -1.74 -5.31
N ASP A 188 -6.71 -1.71 -6.63
CA ASP A 188 -7.51 -0.64 -7.26
C ASP A 188 -8.94 -0.58 -6.70
N SER A 189 -9.58 -1.74 -6.53
CA SER A 189 -10.92 -1.84 -5.96
C SER A 189 -10.97 -1.35 -4.52
N ILE A 190 -9.97 -1.69 -3.71
CA ILE A 190 -9.86 -1.24 -2.32
C ILE A 190 -9.71 0.28 -2.26
N LEU A 191 -8.79 0.86 -3.04
CA LEU A 191 -8.54 2.30 -3.06
C LEU A 191 -9.79 3.10 -3.49
N ARG A 192 -10.50 2.62 -4.51
CA ARG A 192 -11.75 3.25 -4.96
C ARG A 192 -12.84 3.14 -3.90
N ASN A 193 -12.96 2.00 -3.24
CA ASN A 193 -13.94 1.81 -2.16
C ASN A 193 -13.62 2.67 -0.93
N LEU A 194 -12.35 2.95 -0.67
CA LEU A 194 -11.90 3.88 0.36
C LEU A 194 -12.04 5.36 -0.04
N GLY A 195 -12.36 5.65 -1.31
CA GLY A 195 -12.47 7.02 -1.83
C GLY A 195 -11.14 7.77 -1.84
N VAL A 196 -10.02 7.04 -1.96
CA VAL A 196 -8.66 7.58 -1.99
C VAL A 196 -8.36 8.15 -3.38
N THR A 197 -7.70 9.30 -3.42
CA THR A 197 -7.21 9.94 -4.64
C THR A 197 -5.71 10.23 -4.60
N THR A 198 -5.12 10.30 -3.41
CA THR A 198 -3.71 10.59 -3.20
C THR A 198 -3.01 9.42 -2.52
N LEU A 199 -1.87 9.00 -3.03
CA LEU A 199 -1.11 7.86 -2.54
C LEU A 199 0.31 8.26 -2.18
N MET A 200 0.72 7.95 -0.95
CA MET A 200 2.11 8.00 -0.51
C MET A 200 2.74 6.63 -0.71
N PHE A 201 3.94 6.56 -1.28
CA PHE A 201 4.65 5.31 -1.58
C PHE A 201 5.90 5.18 -0.73
N ALA A 202 6.09 3.99 -0.17
CA ALA A 202 7.22 3.59 0.65
C ALA A 202 7.60 2.12 0.37
N GLY A 203 8.75 1.68 0.86
CA GLY A 203 9.18 0.28 0.82
C GLY A 203 10.30 0.00 -0.17
N VAL A 204 10.39 -1.23 -0.66
CA VAL A 204 11.49 -1.76 -1.47
C VAL A 204 10.98 -2.61 -2.65
N ASN A 205 11.80 -2.80 -3.74
CA ASN A 205 12.89 -1.91 -4.09
C ASN A 205 12.33 -0.66 -4.76
N ALA A 206 12.87 0.50 -4.41
CA ALA A 206 12.36 1.80 -4.86
C ALA A 206 12.27 1.91 -6.40
N ASP A 207 13.28 1.40 -7.10
CA ASP A 207 13.42 1.43 -8.57
C ASP A 207 12.64 0.30 -9.28
N GLN A 208 12.06 -0.63 -8.54
CA GLN A 208 11.36 -1.81 -9.05
C GLN A 208 9.90 -1.82 -8.61
N CYS A 209 9.57 -2.59 -7.57
CA CYS A 209 8.19 -2.78 -7.13
C CYS A 209 7.51 -1.47 -6.72
N VAL A 210 8.23 -0.59 -6.01
CA VAL A 210 7.68 0.72 -5.60
C VAL A 210 7.41 1.58 -6.82
N LEU A 211 8.41 1.77 -7.71
CA LEU A 211 8.25 2.58 -8.93
C LEU A 211 7.17 2.03 -9.84
N CYS A 212 7.14 0.71 -10.10
CA CYS A 212 6.12 0.09 -10.95
C CYS A 212 4.72 0.30 -10.38
N THR A 213 4.55 0.21 -9.06
CA THR A 213 3.25 0.42 -8.40
C THR A 213 2.85 1.90 -8.46
N LEU A 214 3.80 2.82 -8.25
CA LEU A 214 3.57 4.26 -8.33
C LEU A 214 3.20 4.70 -9.75
N GLN A 215 3.89 4.19 -10.78
CA GLN A 215 3.57 4.48 -12.19
C GLN A 215 2.17 3.99 -12.54
N ASP A 216 1.83 2.76 -12.17
CA ASP A 216 0.49 2.22 -12.41
C ASP A 216 -0.61 3.00 -11.66
N ALA A 217 -0.33 3.52 -10.47
CA ALA A 217 -1.23 4.43 -9.75
C ALA A 217 -1.42 5.74 -10.52
N ASN A 218 -0.32 6.37 -10.96
CA ASN A 218 -0.37 7.60 -11.76
C ASN A 218 -1.19 7.41 -13.05
N PHE A 219 -0.96 6.30 -13.78
CA PHE A 219 -1.72 5.98 -15.01
C PHE A 219 -3.22 5.73 -14.75
N ARG A 220 -3.61 5.41 -13.52
CA ARG A 220 -5.00 5.27 -13.08
C ARG A 220 -5.61 6.57 -12.52
N GLY A 221 -4.83 7.67 -12.54
CA GLY A 221 -5.28 9.00 -12.13
C GLY A 221 -5.17 9.29 -10.63
N PHE A 222 -4.35 8.53 -9.90
CA PHE A 222 -4.01 8.88 -8.52
C PHE A 222 -2.90 9.96 -8.49
N ASP A 223 -2.99 10.86 -7.52
CA ASP A 223 -1.89 11.76 -7.15
C ASP A 223 -0.85 10.98 -6.36
N CYS A 224 0.41 10.96 -6.81
CA CYS A 224 1.44 10.11 -6.25
C CYS A 224 2.53 10.92 -5.54
N LEU A 225 2.88 10.49 -4.32
CA LEU A 225 3.99 11.01 -3.53
C LEU A 225 4.96 9.88 -3.19
N LEU A 226 6.24 10.01 -3.56
CA LEU A 226 7.29 9.11 -3.08
C LEU A 226 7.83 9.65 -1.76
N LEU A 227 7.78 8.86 -0.70
CA LEU A 227 8.45 9.18 0.55
C LEU A 227 9.92 8.77 0.45
N GLU A 228 10.80 9.73 0.11
CA GLU A 228 12.20 9.51 -0.25
C GLU A 228 12.99 8.74 0.82
N ASP A 229 12.77 9.08 2.09
CA ASP A 229 13.44 8.48 3.24
C ASP A 229 12.76 7.16 3.72
N CYS A 230 11.59 6.85 3.16
CA CYS A 230 10.86 5.61 3.41
C CYS A 230 10.94 4.63 2.23
N ALA A 231 11.69 4.94 1.17
CA ALA A 231 11.88 4.08 0.02
C ALA A 231 13.37 3.83 -0.23
N ALA A 232 13.75 2.57 -0.42
CA ALA A 232 15.14 2.18 -0.61
C ALA A 232 15.28 1.04 -1.63
N THR A 233 16.51 0.76 -2.04
CA THR A 233 16.80 -0.33 -2.96
C THR A 233 18.14 -0.98 -2.65
N THR A 234 18.28 -2.23 -3.03
CA THR A 234 19.56 -2.97 -3.10
C THR A 234 20.22 -2.86 -4.46
N SER A 235 19.60 -2.15 -5.40
CA SER A 235 20.20 -1.84 -6.71
C SER A 235 21.31 -0.79 -6.59
N PRO A 236 22.15 -0.60 -7.62
CA PRO A 236 23.15 0.48 -7.62
C PRO A 236 22.54 1.87 -7.38
N ASP A 237 23.29 2.78 -6.75
CA ASP A 237 22.81 4.11 -6.33
C ASP A 237 22.15 4.92 -7.46
N TYR A 238 22.64 4.78 -8.70
CA TYR A 238 22.04 5.46 -9.85
C TYR A 238 20.58 5.05 -10.13
N CYS A 239 20.18 3.84 -9.72
CA CYS A 239 18.80 3.37 -9.88
C CYS A 239 17.85 4.16 -8.97
N LEU A 240 18.24 4.37 -7.70
CA LEU A 240 17.46 5.20 -6.77
C LEU A 240 17.43 6.67 -7.25
N ALA A 241 18.57 7.20 -7.67
CA ALA A 241 18.65 8.57 -8.18
C ALA A 241 17.76 8.78 -9.41
N ALA A 242 17.77 7.82 -10.36
CA ALA A 242 16.90 7.85 -11.54
C ALA A 242 15.41 7.73 -11.15
N THR A 243 15.08 6.90 -10.16
CA THR A 243 13.71 6.76 -9.67
C THR A 243 13.19 8.08 -9.10
N ILE A 244 13.95 8.71 -8.20
CA ILE A 244 13.61 10.01 -7.60
C ILE A 244 13.43 11.07 -8.69
N TYR A 245 14.35 11.13 -9.65
CA TYR A 245 14.25 12.03 -10.80
C TYR A 245 12.99 11.81 -11.61
N ASN A 246 12.69 10.54 -11.98
CA ASN A 246 11.53 10.20 -12.79
C ASN A 246 10.21 10.49 -12.06
N VAL A 247 10.12 10.19 -10.76
CA VAL A 247 8.92 10.50 -9.98
C VAL A 247 8.68 12.01 -9.99
N ARG A 248 9.68 12.81 -9.65
CA ARG A 248 9.56 14.27 -9.66
C ARG A 248 9.22 14.84 -11.03
N GLN A 249 9.79 14.27 -12.09
CA GLN A 249 9.66 14.79 -13.44
C GLN A 249 8.35 14.39 -14.13
N CYS A 250 7.85 13.16 -13.85
CA CYS A 250 6.80 12.55 -14.67
C CYS A 250 5.59 12.05 -13.87
N PHE A 251 5.76 11.62 -12.60
CA PHE A 251 4.74 10.79 -11.97
C PHE A 251 4.16 11.36 -10.68
N GLY A 252 4.75 12.44 -10.11
CA GLY A 252 4.21 13.03 -8.88
C GLY A 252 5.21 13.88 -8.13
N PHE A 253 5.23 13.73 -6.82
CA PHE A 253 6.05 14.54 -5.92
C PHE A 253 6.99 13.66 -5.09
N VAL A 254 8.10 14.23 -4.67
CA VAL A 254 9.04 13.59 -3.74
C VAL A 254 8.99 14.37 -2.42
N VAL A 255 8.73 13.67 -1.33
CA VAL A 255 8.51 14.24 0.01
C VAL A 255 9.29 13.44 1.05
N ARG A 256 9.73 14.06 2.12
CA ARG A 256 10.28 13.35 3.29
C ARG A 256 9.18 13.06 4.31
N SER A 257 9.25 11.90 4.94
CA SER A 257 8.29 11.47 5.97
C SER A 257 8.18 12.47 7.13
N GLN A 258 9.30 13.10 7.50
CA GLN A 258 9.36 14.12 8.55
C GLN A 258 8.47 15.33 8.25
N ALA A 259 8.36 15.74 6.98
CA ALA A 259 7.49 16.87 6.60
C ALA A 259 6.00 16.52 6.84
N ILE A 260 5.60 15.28 6.52
CA ILE A 260 4.25 14.77 6.82
C ILE A 260 4.05 14.68 8.34
N ALA A 261 4.98 14.07 9.07
CA ALA A 261 4.86 13.86 10.50
C ALA A 261 4.78 15.19 11.30
N ALA A 262 5.52 16.20 10.87
CA ALA A 262 5.51 17.53 11.50
C ALA A 262 4.12 18.20 11.35
N GLU A 263 3.52 18.13 10.18
CA GLU A 263 2.19 18.68 9.95
C GLU A 263 1.12 17.89 10.74
N LEU A 264 1.21 16.56 10.77
CA LEU A 264 0.28 15.73 11.56
C LEU A 264 0.34 16.06 13.06
N ALA A 265 1.53 16.35 13.60
CA ALA A 265 1.70 16.73 15.00
C ALA A 265 1.04 18.09 15.36
N GLY A 266 0.86 18.96 14.37
CA GLY A 266 0.18 20.26 14.52
C GLY A 266 -1.36 20.20 14.39
N HIS A 267 -1.90 19.06 13.99
CA HIS A 267 -3.34 18.86 13.78
C HIS A 267 -3.89 17.82 14.77
N GLU A 268 -5.04 18.13 15.38
CA GLU A 268 -5.75 17.10 16.14
C GLU A 268 -6.32 16.04 15.18
N GLY A 269 -6.05 14.77 15.45
CA GLY A 269 -6.69 13.67 14.75
C GLY A 269 -8.22 13.73 14.90
N PRO A 270 -9.00 13.10 14.02
CA PRO A 270 -10.44 13.02 14.16
C PRO A 270 -10.76 12.39 15.53
N ALA A 271 -11.76 12.96 16.24
CA ALA A 271 -12.22 12.35 17.48
C ALA A 271 -12.55 10.86 17.23
N PRO A 272 -12.15 9.92 18.10
CA PRO A 272 -12.40 8.51 17.90
C PRO A 272 -13.89 8.30 17.63
N GLY A 273 -14.21 7.90 16.41
CA GLY A 273 -15.57 7.62 16.00
C GLY A 273 -16.12 6.54 16.93
N LYS A 274 -17.25 6.81 17.59
CA LYS A 274 -17.99 5.77 18.29
C LYS A 274 -18.23 4.67 17.27
N ALA A 275 -17.56 3.52 17.45
CA ALA A 275 -17.88 2.32 16.72
C ALA A 275 -19.38 2.10 16.88
N GLY A 276 -20.12 2.27 15.77
CA GLY A 276 -21.54 2.03 15.75
C GLY A 276 -21.79 0.58 16.12
N SER A 277 -22.43 0.40 17.25
CA SER A 277 -22.99 -0.89 17.70
C SER A 277 -24.02 -1.43 16.72
#